data_348e5b3adc6341e04a6c3097870a7548
#
_entry.id   348e5b3adc6341e04a6c3097870a7548
#
_cell.length_a   1.000
_cell.length_b   1.000
_cell.length_c   1.000
_cell.angle_alpha   90.00
_cell.angle_beta   90.00
_cell.angle_gamma   90.00
#
_symmetry.space_group_name_H-M   'P 1'
#
loop_
_entity.id
_entity.type
_entity.pdbx_description
1 polymer ?
#
loop_
_entity_poly.entity_id
_entity_poly.type
_entity_poly.pdbx_seq_one_letter_code
_entity_poly.pdbx_strand_id
1 'polypeptide(L)'
;CGQEFVDFASWPKEMQGGYVKVRYKPTNRVEFHEWKKTEFGYDEEYVSDIIFSSNLSFIPVDLRYGPRGAMYVCDWYNPIKGHAQYSLRDERRDRKSGRIWRIVPKGAKLTTPPRIAAEPVTKLLNILKRPEYRYRYWAKRELRERNPQEVKVALDKWVGALNSKDTRHRHHQMEAVWMYRNIEAENTQLLAELLDCEKPEARAAATHQLRYWHASFKDGDARLTKAANDKDPIVRMEAAIATSYIGTPKAMDALADTTKHPHGGHLAYGMRSALGAATMLPHWQFNHHLTMHNAPLRKFISEFAKNTKIAPDAKYSAQDAQFDTQKNLKVVRITAVKERMLYDITRFEVKAGQPVKLEFINPDATPHNLVIVKPGAGDEVGLAATRMAADPKLAKSGQYIPKSDKVLFHTRMVPPIAGETLRFKAPSEPGEYPYICSFPGHWTIMKGVMVVK
;
A
#
# COMPACT_ATOMS: atom_id res chain seq x y z
N CYS A 1 -8.37 -16.38 -3.90
CA CYS A 1 -9.62 -17.13 -3.73
C CYS A 1 -10.79 -16.15 -3.77
N GLY A 2 -11.92 -16.58 -4.39
CA GLY A 2 -13.10 -15.75 -4.55
C GLY A 2 -13.80 -15.48 -3.21
N GLN A 3 -14.31 -14.27 -3.07
CA GLN A 3 -15.13 -13.85 -1.93
C GLN A 3 -16.11 -12.76 -2.36
N GLU A 4 -17.28 -12.71 -1.72
CA GLU A 4 -18.33 -11.71 -1.98
C GLU A 4 -19.09 -11.40 -0.69
N PHE A 5 -19.47 -10.14 -0.51
CA PHE A 5 -20.40 -9.76 0.56
C PHE A 5 -21.82 -10.17 0.21
N VAL A 6 -22.60 -10.58 1.22
CA VAL A 6 -24.01 -10.93 1.07
C VAL A 6 -24.85 -9.65 1.16
N ASP A 7 -25.34 -9.17 0.02
CA ASP A 7 -26.12 -7.94 -0.08
C ASP A 7 -27.42 -8.07 -0.93
N PHE A 8 -27.67 -9.26 -1.46
CA PHE A 8 -28.92 -9.55 -2.17
C PHE A 8 -30.03 -9.99 -1.20
N ALA A 9 -31.17 -9.34 -1.23
CA ALA A 9 -32.32 -9.64 -0.38
C ALA A 9 -32.92 -11.05 -0.58
N SER A 10 -32.51 -11.77 -1.64
CA SER A 10 -32.83 -13.17 -1.86
C SER A 10 -32.10 -14.14 -0.91
N TRP A 11 -31.08 -13.66 -0.20
CA TRP A 11 -30.35 -14.42 0.81
C TRP A 11 -30.89 -14.16 2.19
N PRO A 12 -30.76 -15.10 3.14
CA PRO A 12 -31.27 -14.97 4.50
C PRO A 12 -30.85 -13.67 5.18
N LYS A 13 -31.76 -13.11 5.99
CA LYS A 13 -31.54 -11.84 6.66
C LYS A 13 -30.32 -11.87 7.60
N GLU A 14 -30.13 -12.98 8.28
CA GLU A 14 -29.00 -13.24 9.18
C GLU A 14 -27.63 -13.28 8.47
N MET A 15 -27.63 -13.47 7.15
CA MET A 15 -26.41 -13.46 6.35
C MET A 15 -26.08 -12.06 5.80
N GLN A 16 -27.02 -11.13 5.83
CA GLN A 16 -26.81 -9.80 5.24
C GLN A 16 -25.67 -9.04 5.92
N GLY A 17 -24.74 -8.50 5.10
CA GLY A 17 -23.55 -7.79 5.58
C GLY A 17 -22.37 -8.68 5.97
N GLY A 18 -22.59 -9.99 6.09
CA GLY A 18 -21.50 -10.96 6.17
C GLY A 18 -20.92 -11.26 4.80
N TYR A 19 -19.99 -12.17 4.72
CA TYR A 19 -19.40 -12.53 3.45
C TYR A 19 -19.16 -14.04 3.27
N VAL A 20 -19.08 -14.44 2.02
CA VAL A 20 -18.85 -15.80 1.60
C VAL A 20 -17.49 -15.89 0.94
N LYS A 21 -16.70 -16.90 1.29
CA LYS A 21 -15.41 -17.18 0.68
C LYS A 21 -15.24 -18.64 0.31
N VAL A 22 -14.41 -18.88 -0.71
CA VAL A 22 -14.03 -20.24 -1.09
C VAL A 22 -12.79 -20.67 -0.32
N ARG A 23 -12.78 -21.96 0.10
CA ARG A 23 -11.62 -22.59 0.73
C ARG A 23 -11.38 -23.98 0.12
N TYR A 24 -10.24 -24.15 -0.51
CA TYR A 24 -9.88 -25.45 -1.13
C TYR A 24 -8.78 -26.19 -0.37
N LYS A 25 -8.10 -25.56 0.59
CA LYS A 25 -7.12 -26.17 1.49
C LYS A 25 -7.34 -25.70 2.93
N PRO A 26 -7.27 -26.59 3.90
CA PRO A 26 -7.17 -28.06 3.81
C PRO A 26 -8.51 -28.73 3.48
N THR A 27 -9.59 -27.96 3.41
CA THR A 27 -10.97 -28.44 3.25
C THR A 27 -11.61 -27.85 2.00
N ASN A 28 -12.51 -28.62 1.38
CA ASN A 28 -13.15 -28.28 0.11
C ASN A 28 -14.54 -27.70 0.40
N ARG A 29 -14.62 -26.38 0.63
CA ARG A 29 -15.85 -25.75 1.10
C ARG A 29 -16.05 -24.34 0.57
N VAL A 30 -17.28 -23.88 0.66
CA VAL A 30 -17.66 -22.47 0.53
C VAL A 30 -18.22 -22.07 1.88
N GLU A 31 -17.55 -21.15 2.54
CA GLU A 31 -17.80 -20.76 3.93
C GLU A 31 -18.54 -19.43 3.98
N PHE A 32 -19.46 -19.30 4.95
CA PHE A 32 -20.06 -18.03 5.34
C PHE A 32 -19.42 -17.54 6.64
N HIS A 33 -19.06 -16.26 6.66
CA HIS A 33 -18.45 -15.57 7.79
C HIS A 33 -19.22 -14.30 8.14
N GLU A 34 -19.33 -14.02 9.42
CA GLU A 34 -19.70 -12.71 9.90
C GLU A 34 -18.52 -11.76 9.86
N TRP A 35 -18.80 -10.49 9.58
CA TRP A 35 -17.84 -9.40 9.58
C TRP A 35 -18.04 -8.56 10.81
N LYS A 36 -17.05 -8.53 11.70
CA LYS A 36 -17.16 -7.84 13.00
C LYS A 36 -16.19 -6.67 13.08
N LYS A 37 -16.70 -5.50 13.48
CA LYS A 37 -15.83 -4.37 13.83
C LYS A 37 -15.17 -4.68 15.18
N THR A 38 -13.86 -4.56 15.25
CA THR A 38 -13.06 -4.64 16.47
C THR A 38 -12.65 -3.24 16.93
N GLU A 39 -11.96 -3.13 18.07
CA GLU A 39 -11.47 -1.84 18.56
C GLU A 39 -10.54 -1.14 17.53
N PHE A 40 -9.67 -1.88 16.83
CA PHE A 40 -8.66 -1.30 15.93
C PHE A 40 -8.74 -1.84 14.49
N GLY A 41 -9.89 -2.29 14.06
CA GLY A 41 -10.05 -2.84 12.72
C GLY A 41 -11.30 -3.66 12.55
N TYR A 42 -11.16 -4.75 11.83
CA TYR A 42 -12.21 -5.70 11.56
C TYR A 42 -11.70 -7.12 11.77
N ASP A 43 -12.60 -8.03 12.06
CA ASP A 43 -12.31 -9.45 12.17
C ASP A 43 -13.41 -10.25 11.47
N GLU A 44 -13.11 -11.49 11.15
CA GLU A 44 -14.05 -12.43 10.56
C GLU A 44 -14.29 -13.60 11.49
N GLU A 45 -15.54 -14.01 11.63
CA GLU A 45 -15.91 -15.21 12.37
C GLU A 45 -16.59 -16.21 11.45
N TYR A 46 -16.05 -17.44 11.39
CA TYR A 46 -16.67 -18.53 10.69
C TYR A 46 -18.00 -18.88 11.35
N VAL A 47 -19.05 -18.98 10.54
CA VAL A 47 -20.41 -19.33 11.02
C VAL A 47 -20.81 -20.70 10.51
N SER A 48 -20.74 -20.92 9.19
CA SER A 48 -21.24 -22.17 8.59
C SER A 48 -20.66 -22.43 7.20
N ASP A 49 -20.78 -23.64 6.74
CA ASP A 49 -20.56 -24.01 5.34
C ASP A 49 -21.83 -23.79 4.51
N ILE A 50 -21.71 -23.10 3.38
CA ILE A 50 -22.74 -23.08 2.33
C ILE A 50 -22.62 -24.34 1.47
N ILE A 51 -21.40 -24.75 1.18
CA ILE A 51 -21.08 -26.01 0.52
C ILE A 51 -19.95 -26.68 1.29
N PHE A 52 -20.13 -27.94 1.60
CA PHE A 52 -19.07 -28.85 2.00
C PHE A 52 -19.05 -30.03 1.04
N SER A 53 -17.87 -30.42 0.56
CA SER A 53 -17.73 -31.60 -0.31
C SER A 53 -16.75 -32.62 0.27
N SER A 54 -17.19 -33.84 0.37
CA SER A 54 -16.33 -35.01 0.66
C SER A 54 -15.48 -35.43 -0.55
N ASN A 55 -15.83 -34.97 -1.75
CA ASN A 55 -15.04 -35.19 -2.95
C ASN A 55 -13.83 -34.22 -2.98
N LEU A 56 -12.65 -34.79 -2.78
CA LEU A 56 -11.40 -34.01 -2.74
C LEU A 56 -11.05 -33.34 -4.07
N SER A 57 -11.67 -33.72 -5.17
CA SER A 57 -11.50 -33.06 -6.47
C SER A 57 -12.31 -31.77 -6.59
N PHE A 58 -13.29 -31.52 -5.72
CA PHE A 58 -13.98 -30.25 -5.66
C PHE A 58 -12.99 -29.17 -5.19
N ILE A 59 -12.69 -28.19 -6.07
CA ILE A 59 -11.77 -27.10 -5.79
C ILE A 59 -12.45 -25.77 -6.13
N PRO A 60 -13.19 -25.17 -5.19
CA PRO A 60 -13.79 -23.86 -5.41
C PRO A 60 -12.69 -22.81 -5.46
N VAL A 61 -12.55 -22.10 -6.58
CA VAL A 61 -11.48 -21.12 -6.81
C VAL A 61 -11.98 -19.69 -6.87
N ASP A 62 -13.23 -19.49 -7.31
CA ASP A 62 -13.87 -18.19 -7.34
C ASP A 62 -15.37 -18.30 -7.09
N LEU A 63 -15.97 -17.21 -6.64
CA LEU A 63 -17.42 -17.08 -6.52
C LEU A 63 -17.88 -15.67 -6.82
N ARG A 64 -19.08 -15.53 -7.40
CA ARG A 64 -19.69 -14.24 -7.72
C ARG A 64 -21.20 -14.32 -7.64
N TYR A 65 -21.82 -13.23 -7.22
CA TYR A 65 -23.26 -13.07 -7.41
C TYR A 65 -23.58 -12.74 -8.86
N GLY A 66 -24.52 -13.48 -9.42
CA GLY A 66 -25.13 -13.16 -10.71
C GLY A 66 -26.18 -12.03 -10.58
N PRO A 67 -26.69 -11.55 -11.73
CA PRO A 67 -27.58 -10.39 -11.76
C PRO A 67 -28.93 -10.58 -11.06
N ARG A 68 -29.31 -11.80 -10.78
CA ARG A 68 -30.56 -12.11 -10.07
C ARG A 68 -30.35 -12.50 -8.61
N GLY A 69 -29.12 -12.40 -8.09
CA GLY A 69 -28.78 -12.75 -6.71
C GLY A 69 -28.51 -14.23 -6.48
N ALA A 70 -28.47 -15.07 -7.52
CA ALA A 70 -27.91 -16.41 -7.39
C ALA A 70 -26.38 -16.32 -7.26
N MET A 71 -25.78 -17.16 -6.43
CA MET A 71 -24.32 -17.27 -6.33
C MET A 71 -23.81 -18.29 -7.34
N TYR A 72 -22.72 -17.96 -8.00
CA TYR A 72 -22.02 -18.87 -8.91
C TYR A 72 -20.65 -19.17 -8.34
N VAL A 73 -20.29 -20.46 -8.25
CA VAL A 73 -19.01 -20.91 -7.72
C VAL A 73 -18.27 -21.66 -8.82
N CYS A 74 -17.08 -21.20 -9.15
CA CYS A 74 -16.20 -21.87 -10.09
C CYS A 74 -15.47 -23.00 -9.39
N ASP A 75 -15.65 -24.23 -9.86
CA ASP A 75 -15.01 -25.44 -9.39
C ASP A 75 -13.98 -25.91 -10.43
N TRP A 76 -12.71 -25.79 -10.09
CA TRP A 76 -11.63 -26.25 -10.97
C TRP A 76 -11.65 -27.76 -11.19
N TYR A 77 -12.17 -28.50 -10.22
CA TYR A 77 -12.28 -29.97 -10.24
C TYR A 77 -10.97 -30.68 -10.60
N ASN A 78 -10.10 -30.83 -9.62
CA ASN A 78 -8.83 -31.52 -9.84
C ASN A 78 -8.43 -32.37 -8.62
N PRO A 79 -8.12 -33.66 -8.80
CA PRO A 79 -7.69 -34.52 -7.69
C PRO A 79 -6.32 -34.15 -7.14
N ILE A 80 -5.51 -33.42 -7.93
CA ILE A 80 -4.18 -32.97 -7.54
C ILE A 80 -4.21 -31.48 -7.21
N LYS A 81 -4.04 -31.15 -5.92
CA LYS A 81 -3.99 -29.79 -5.39
C LYS A 81 -2.54 -29.39 -5.14
N GLY A 82 -2.01 -28.43 -5.89
CA GLY A 82 -0.67 -27.92 -5.65
C GLY A 82 -0.19 -26.99 -6.74
N HIS A 83 0.81 -26.19 -6.38
CA HIS A 83 1.53 -25.33 -7.29
C HIS A 83 2.66 -26.08 -8.00
N ALA A 84 3.80 -25.41 -8.20
CA ALA A 84 4.96 -25.96 -8.90
C ALA A 84 5.61 -27.17 -8.22
N GLN A 85 5.34 -27.43 -6.94
CA GLN A 85 5.85 -28.60 -6.23
C GLN A 85 5.27 -29.93 -6.72
N TYR A 86 4.18 -29.90 -7.50
CA TYR A 86 3.62 -31.07 -8.15
C TYR A 86 3.76 -30.94 -9.66
N SER A 87 4.19 -32.01 -10.31
CA SER A 87 4.36 -32.03 -11.77
C SER A 87 3.08 -31.57 -12.47
N LEU A 88 3.20 -30.64 -13.39
CA LEU A 88 2.12 -30.25 -14.30
C LEU A 88 1.76 -31.39 -15.28
N ARG A 89 2.64 -32.39 -15.44
CA ARG A 89 2.46 -33.56 -16.29
C ARG A 89 1.89 -34.76 -15.54
N ASP A 90 1.59 -34.64 -14.24
CA ASP A 90 1.02 -35.72 -13.43
C ASP A 90 -0.27 -36.21 -14.09
N GLU A 91 -0.32 -37.51 -14.41
CA GLU A 91 -1.42 -38.13 -15.14
C GLU A 91 -2.73 -38.14 -14.36
N ARG A 92 -2.65 -38.05 -13.02
CA ARG A 92 -3.84 -37.96 -12.16
C ARG A 92 -4.55 -36.60 -12.27
N ARG A 93 -3.95 -35.60 -12.92
CA ARG A 93 -4.59 -34.31 -13.13
C ARG A 93 -5.71 -34.41 -14.13
N ASP A 94 -6.89 -33.94 -13.72
CA ASP A 94 -8.00 -33.76 -14.65
C ASP A 94 -7.75 -32.44 -15.44
N ARG A 95 -7.72 -32.55 -16.76
CA ARG A 95 -7.44 -31.41 -17.68
C ARG A 95 -8.64 -31.07 -18.54
N LYS A 96 -9.77 -31.74 -18.35
CA LYS A 96 -10.95 -31.65 -19.21
C LYS A 96 -12.21 -31.24 -18.43
N SER A 97 -12.25 -31.52 -17.12
CA SER A 97 -13.41 -31.24 -16.30
C SER A 97 -13.28 -29.88 -15.62
N GLY A 98 -14.40 -29.26 -15.39
CA GLY A 98 -14.60 -28.07 -14.59
C GLY A 98 -16.10 -27.89 -14.42
N ARG A 99 -16.50 -27.10 -13.40
CA ARG A 99 -17.93 -26.88 -13.13
C ARG A 99 -18.16 -25.45 -12.69
N ILE A 100 -19.35 -24.95 -12.97
CA ILE A 100 -19.89 -23.75 -12.38
C ILE A 100 -21.16 -24.15 -11.64
N TRP A 101 -21.09 -24.08 -10.32
CA TRP A 101 -22.24 -24.37 -9.46
C TRP A 101 -23.07 -23.09 -9.32
N ARG A 102 -24.38 -23.22 -9.50
CA ARG A 102 -25.34 -22.15 -9.24
C ARG A 102 -26.08 -22.46 -7.96
N ILE A 103 -25.96 -21.57 -6.97
CA ILE A 103 -26.51 -21.74 -5.63
C ILE A 103 -27.60 -20.69 -5.41
N VAL A 104 -28.73 -21.14 -4.90
CA VAL A 104 -29.88 -20.32 -4.56
C VAL A 104 -30.44 -20.81 -3.22
N PRO A 105 -30.72 -19.92 -2.25
CA PRO A 105 -31.40 -20.35 -1.02
C PRO A 105 -32.75 -20.99 -1.33
N LYS A 106 -33.06 -22.07 -0.63
CA LYS A 106 -34.32 -22.83 -0.86
C LYS A 106 -35.52 -21.90 -0.67
N GLY A 107 -36.41 -21.88 -1.68
CA GLY A 107 -37.61 -21.04 -1.64
C GLY A 107 -37.38 -19.55 -1.93
N ALA A 108 -36.15 -19.12 -2.17
CA ALA A 108 -35.86 -17.71 -2.40
C ALA A 108 -36.42 -17.23 -3.76
N LYS A 109 -37.07 -16.05 -3.72
CA LYS A 109 -37.47 -15.32 -4.93
C LYS A 109 -36.28 -14.49 -5.40
N LEU A 110 -35.75 -14.84 -6.56
CA LEU A 110 -34.62 -14.08 -7.15
C LEU A 110 -35.04 -12.67 -7.58
N THR A 111 -34.15 -11.72 -7.45
CA THR A 111 -34.38 -10.32 -7.80
C THR A 111 -34.48 -10.11 -9.31
N THR A 112 -35.22 -9.08 -9.75
CA THR A 112 -35.16 -8.61 -11.13
C THR A 112 -34.03 -7.61 -11.24
N PRO A 113 -33.01 -7.87 -12.09
CA PRO A 113 -31.87 -6.97 -12.24
C PRO A 113 -32.31 -5.66 -12.89
N PRO A 114 -31.72 -4.52 -12.53
CA PRO A 114 -31.92 -3.29 -13.28
C PRO A 114 -31.31 -3.43 -14.67
N ARG A 115 -31.89 -2.76 -15.64
CA ARG A 115 -31.27 -2.57 -16.93
C ARG A 115 -30.09 -1.63 -16.77
N ILE A 116 -28.95 -1.91 -17.39
CA ILE A 116 -27.72 -1.10 -17.31
C ILE A 116 -27.36 -0.51 -18.67
N ALA A 117 -27.17 -1.39 -19.68
CA ALA A 117 -26.75 -0.97 -21.00
C ALA A 117 -27.75 0.02 -21.64
N ALA A 118 -27.23 1.09 -22.17
CA ALA A 118 -27.98 2.15 -22.87
C ALA A 118 -29.02 2.90 -22.01
N GLU A 119 -29.03 2.72 -20.69
CA GLU A 119 -29.91 3.50 -19.82
C GLU A 119 -29.43 4.97 -19.71
N PRO A 120 -30.35 5.94 -19.56
CA PRO A 120 -29.97 7.33 -19.32
C PRO A 120 -29.10 7.49 -18.06
N VAL A 121 -28.17 8.46 -18.07
CA VAL A 121 -27.26 8.76 -16.95
C VAL A 121 -28.02 8.90 -15.63
N THR A 122 -29.14 9.59 -15.61
CA THR A 122 -29.96 9.80 -14.40
C THR A 122 -30.51 8.48 -13.80
N LYS A 123 -30.87 7.52 -14.63
CA LYS A 123 -31.29 6.19 -14.16
C LYS A 123 -30.12 5.39 -13.62
N LEU A 124 -28.96 5.43 -14.29
CA LEU A 124 -27.75 4.77 -13.81
C LEU A 124 -27.30 5.31 -12.44
N LEU A 125 -27.34 6.65 -12.25
CA LEU A 125 -27.06 7.28 -10.96
C LEU A 125 -28.03 6.81 -9.87
N ASN A 126 -29.32 6.62 -10.18
CA ASN A 126 -30.27 6.10 -9.19
C ASN A 126 -30.00 4.64 -8.80
N ILE A 127 -29.32 3.85 -9.65
CA ILE A 127 -28.87 2.50 -9.28
C ILE A 127 -27.83 2.55 -8.16
N LEU A 128 -27.05 3.64 -8.01
CA LEU A 128 -26.10 3.81 -6.90
C LEU A 128 -26.76 3.81 -5.52
N LYS A 129 -28.08 4.00 -5.44
CA LYS A 129 -28.84 3.87 -4.19
C LYS A 129 -29.20 2.43 -3.84
N ARG A 130 -28.98 1.47 -4.73
CA ARG A 130 -29.32 0.07 -4.48
C ARG A 130 -28.41 -0.55 -3.43
N PRO A 131 -28.91 -1.46 -2.56
CA PRO A 131 -28.07 -2.17 -1.61
C PRO A 131 -27.05 -3.08 -2.29
N GLU A 132 -27.43 -3.68 -3.40
CA GLU A 132 -26.61 -4.68 -4.08
C GLU A 132 -25.35 -4.03 -4.71
N TYR A 133 -24.18 -4.33 -4.15
CA TYR A 133 -22.90 -3.81 -4.65
C TYR A 133 -22.69 -4.08 -6.14
N ARG A 134 -23.11 -5.27 -6.61
CA ARG A 134 -22.94 -5.67 -8.01
C ARG A 134 -23.68 -4.74 -8.98
N TYR A 135 -24.86 -4.26 -8.62
CA TYR A 135 -25.61 -3.31 -9.43
C TYR A 135 -24.94 -1.94 -9.47
N ARG A 136 -24.47 -1.45 -8.29
CA ARG A 136 -23.72 -0.20 -8.22
C ARG A 136 -22.42 -0.27 -9.03
N TYR A 137 -21.72 -1.39 -8.95
CA TYR A 137 -20.50 -1.62 -9.73
C TYR A 137 -20.74 -1.56 -11.25
N TRP A 138 -21.79 -2.23 -11.75
CA TRP A 138 -22.12 -2.20 -13.18
C TRP A 138 -22.60 -0.82 -13.63
N ALA A 139 -23.40 -0.13 -12.84
CA ALA A 139 -23.82 1.23 -13.13
C ALA A 139 -22.61 2.18 -13.21
N LYS A 140 -21.66 2.09 -12.27
CA LYS A 140 -20.43 2.91 -12.31
C LYS A 140 -19.56 2.60 -13.53
N ARG A 141 -19.47 1.35 -13.95
CA ARG A 141 -18.77 1.00 -15.19
C ARG A 141 -19.41 1.62 -16.41
N GLU A 142 -20.72 1.49 -16.56
CA GLU A 142 -21.46 2.08 -17.67
C GLU A 142 -21.33 3.62 -17.67
N LEU A 143 -21.43 4.26 -16.50
CA LEU A 143 -21.26 5.72 -16.37
C LEU A 143 -19.84 6.18 -16.76
N ARG A 144 -18.83 5.38 -16.49
CA ARG A 144 -17.45 5.67 -16.88
C ARG A 144 -17.23 5.70 -18.39
N GLU A 145 -18.00 4.91 -19.14
CA GLU A 145 -17.94 4.85 -20.61
C GLU A 145 -18.71 6.02 -21.29
N ARG A 146 -19.41 6.85 -20.50
CA ARG A 146 -20.18 8.01 -20.98
C ARG A 146 -19.31 9.27 -21.04
N ASN A 147 -19.85 10.32 -21.66
CA ASN A 147 -19.20 11.64 -21.64
C ASN A 147 -19.02 12.12 -20.19
N PRO A 148 -17.78 12.34 -19.69
CA PRO A 148 -17.54 12.71 -18.30
C PRO A 148 -18.24 14.00 -17.87
N GLN A 149 -18.36 14.98 -18.77
CA GLN A 149 -19.02 16.26 -18.47
C GLN A 149 -20.53 16.09 -18.32
N GLU A 150 -21.16 15.28 -19.15
CA GLU A 150 -22.58 14.94 -19.01
C GLU A 150 -22.85 14.24 -17.68
N VAL A 151 -22.02 13.24 -17.35
CA VAL A 151 -22.13 12.51 -16.08
C VAL A 151 -21.92 13.43 -14.91
N LYS A 152 -20.92 14.33 -14.96
CA LYS A 152 -20.65 15.30 -13.88
C LYS A 152 -21.84 16.20 -13.61
N VAL A 153 -22.42 16.81 -14.64
CA VAL A 153 -23.59 17.71 -14.51
C VAL A 153 -24.79 16.96 -13.92
N ALA A 154 -25.04 15.73 -14.37
CA ALA A 154 -26.10 14.89 -13.82
C ALA A 154 -25.82 14.47 -12.36
N LEU A 155 -24.57 14.16 -12.05
CA LEU A 155 -24.12 13.77 -10.70
C LEU A 155 -24.25 14.93 -9.71
N ASP A 156 -23.87 16.16 -10.11
CA ASP A 156 -24.05 17.37 -9.29
C ASP A 156 -25.53 17.56 -8.90
N LYS A 157 -26.44 17.41 -9.86
CA LYS A 157 -27.90 17.47 -9.62
C LYS A 157 -28.38 16.33 -8.72
N TRP A 158 -27.85 15.12 -8.96
CA TRP A 158 -28.22 13.93 -8.17
C TRP A 158 -27.79 14.07 -6.71
N VAL A 159 -26.59 14.60 -6.45
CA VAL A 159 -26.08 14.88 -5.09
C VAL A 159 -26.96 15.91 -4.40
N GLY A 160 -27.29 17.03 -5.07
CA GLY A 160 -28.16 18.06 -4.51
C GLY A 160 -29.60 17.60 -4.21
N ALA A 161 -30.04 16.50 -4.85
CA ALA A 161 -31.36 15.89 -4.63
C ALA A 161 -31.36 14.73 -3.63
N LEU A 162 -30.23 14.42 -2.97
CA LEU A 162 -30.17 13.37 -1.99
C LEU A 162 -30.98 13.75 -0.74
N ASN A 163 -31.81 12.80 -0.28
CA ASN A 163 -32.61 13.00 0.93
C ASN A 163 -31.75 12.89 2.18
N SER A 164 -31.54 13.98 2.91
CA SER A 164 -30.74 14.00 4.15
C SER A 164 -31.36 13.21 5.29
N LYS A 165 -32.66 12.88 5.22
CA LYS A 165 -33.36 12.02 6.21
C LYS A 165 -33.21 10.53 5.89
N ASP A 166 -32.65 10.17 4.75
CA ASP A 166 -32.39 8.77 4.42
C ASP A 166 -31.29 8.23 5.34
N THR A 167 -31.52 7.09 5.98
CA THR A 167 -30.54 6.43 6.87
C THR A 167 -29.24 6.08 6.14
N ARG A 168 -29.30 5.95 4.81
CA ARG A 168 -28.17 5.69 3.92
C ARG A 168 -27.63 6.94 3.23
N HIS A 169 -28.05 8.14 3.64
CA HIS A 169 -27.65 9.40 3.02
C HIS A 169 -26.13 9.51 2.85
N ARG A 170 -25.36 9.28 3.92
CA ARG A 170 -23.88 9.36 3.87
C ARG A 170 -23.28 8.31 2.93
N HIS A 171 -23.86 7.11 2.87
CA HIS A 171 -23.45 6.11 1.91
C HIS A 171 -23.68 6.58 0.46
N HIS A 172 -24.83 7.18 0.16
CA HIS A 172 -25.12 7.72 -1.16
C HIS A 172 -24.18 8.87 -1.54
N GLN A 173 -23.81 9.73 -0.59
CA GLN A 173 -22.81 10.77 -0.79
C GLN A 173 -21.43 10.16 -1.12
N MET A 174 -21.03 9.08 -0.44
CA MET A 174 -19.78 8.37 -0.75
C MET A 174 -19.82 7.70 -2.13
N GLU A 175 -20.95 7.12 -2.53
CA GLU A 175 -21.10 6.59 -3.90
C GLU A 175 -20.91 7.71 -4.95
N ALA A 176 -21.36 8.93 -4.67
CA ALA A 176 -21.09 10.09 -5.53
C ALA A 176 -19.61 10.44 -5.56
N VAL A 177 -18.91 10.49 -4.43
CA VAL A 177 -17.46 10.77 -4.36
C VAL A 177 -16.69 9.76 -5.20
N TRP A 178 -17.00 8.47 -5.06
CA TRP A 178 -16.38 7.42 -5.87
C TRP A 178 -16.74 7.54 -7.37
N MET A 179 -17.94 8.05 -7.70
CA MET A 179 -18.31 8.29 -9.08
C MET A 179 -17.59 9.49 -9.68
N TYR A 180 -17.44 10.61 -8.93
CA TYR A 180 -16.58 11.73 -9.36
C TYR A 180 -15.16 11.24 -9.68
N ARG A 181 -14.55 10.49 -8.78
CA ARG A 181 -13.22 9.92 -9.01
C ARG A 181 -13.19 9.01 -10.25
N ASN A 182 -14.25 8.24 -10.48
CA ASN A 182 -14.32 7.29 -11.60
C ASN A 182 -14.36 7.97 -12.97
N ILE A 183 -14.83 9.23 -13.03
CA ILE A 183 -14.83 10.08 -14.22
C ILE A 183 -13.72 11.14 -14.20
N GLU A 184 -12.71 10.97 -13.34
CA GLU A 184 -11.58 11.89 -13.18
C GLU A 184 -11.98 13.34 -12.84
N ALA A 185 -13.11 13.51 -12.13
CA ALA A 185 -13.59 14.78 -11.61
C ALA A 185 -13.47 14.82 -10.07
N GLU A 186 -13.52 16.02 -9.52
CA GLU A 186 -13.45 16.24 -8.07
C GLU A 186 -14.67 17.03 -7.58
N ASN A 187 -15.08 16.71 -6.35
CA ASN A 187 -16.03 17.51 -5.59
C ASN A 187 -15.51 17.62 -4.14
N THR A 188 -14.62 18.61 -3.95
CA THR A 188 -13.96 18.85 -2.66
C THR A 188 -14.93 19.33 -1.59
N GLN A 189 -16.02 20.02 -1.96
CA GLN A 189 -17.06 20.42 -1.00
C GLN A 189 -17.76 19.20 -0.42
N LEU A 190 -18.22 18.27 -1.26
CA LEU A 190 -18.87 17.05 -0.82
C LEU A 190 -17.92 16.19 0.03
N LEU A 191 -16.64 16.10 -0.36
CA LEU A 191 -15.65 15.37 0.42
C LEU A 191 -15.43 16.03 1.78
N ALA A 192 -15.39 17.37 1.86
CA ALA A 192 -15.27 18.11 3.11
C ALA A 192 -16.45 17.81 4.07
N GLU A 193 -17.67 17.82 3.55
CA GLU A 193 -18.88 17.47 4.35
C GLU A 193 -18.78 16.05 4.93
N LEU A 194 -18.25 15.10 4.17
CA LEU A 194 -18.10 13.71 4.61
C LEU A 194 -16.96 13.52 5.61
N LEU A 195 -15.85 14.26 5.46
CA LEU A 195 -14.75 14.26 6.43
C LEU A 195 -15.20 14.77 7.81
N ASP A 196 -16.24 15.62 7.85
CA ASP A 196 -16.74 16.26 9.07
C ASP A 196 -18.06 15.65 9.58
N CYS A 197 -18.60 14.62 8.91
CA CYS A 197 -19.91 14.08 9.24
C CYS A 197 -19.89 13.23 10.53
N GLU A 198 -21.09 12.96 11.06
CA GLU A 198 -21.32 12.23 12.30
C GLU A 198 -20.98 10.73 12.21
N LYS A 199 -21.05 10.12 11.02
CA LYS A 199 -20.85 8.69 10.78
C LYS A 199 -19.36 8.36 10.63
N PRO A 200 -18.74 7.60 11.53
CA PRO A 200 -17.31 7.28 11.45
C PRO A 200 -16.96 6.48 10.19
N GLU A 201 -17.83 5.61 9.73
CA GLU A 201 -17.60 4.82 8.51
C GLU A 201 -17.52 5.72 7.26
N ALA A 202 -18.34 6.77 7.23
CA ALA A 202 -18.30 7.74 6.13
C ALA A 202 -17.04 8.63 6.24
N ARG A 203 -16.67 9.08 7.47
CA ARG A 203 -15.41 9.81 7.67
C ARG A 203 -14.19 8.97 7.27
N ALA A 204 -14.16 7.67 7.62
CA ALA A 204 -13.08 6.77 7.23
C ALA A 204 -12.98 6.64 5.70
N ALA A 205 -14.11 6.40 5.02
CA ALA A 205 -14.15 6.33 3.56
C ALA A 205 -13.76 7.67 2.90
N ALA A 206 -14.16 8.79 3.47
CA ALA A 206 -13.75 10.12 3.03
C ALA A 206 -12.24 10.37 3.23
N THR A 207 -11.69 9.94 4.36
CA THR A 207 -10.25 10.00 4.65
C THR A 207 -9.45 9.12 3.68
N HIS A 208 -10.00 7.95 3.33
CA HIS A 208 -9.43 7.14 2.25
C HIS A 208 -9.39 7.92 0.92
N GLN A 209 -10.42 8.67 0.59
CA GLN A 209 -10.46 9.46 -0.64
C GLN A 209 -9.53 10.68 -0.56
N LEU A 210 -9.34 11.28 0.61
CA LEU A 210 -8.46 12.42 0.83
C LEU A 210 -7.03 12.16 0.33
N ARG A 211 -6.53 10.91 0.39
CA ARG A 211 -5.20 10.55 -0.13
C ARG A 211 -4.98 10.91 -1.61
N TYR A 212 -6.05 11.04 -2.39
CA TYR A 212 -5.99 11.35 -3.81
C TYR A 212 -6.29 12.82 -4.12
N TRP A 213 -7.13 13.48 -3.29
CA TRP A 213 -7.56 14.85 -3.50
C TRP A 213 -6.97 15.83 -2.49
N HIS A 214 -5.99 15.39 -1.70
CA HIS A 214 -5.36 16.23 -0.67
C HIS A 214 -4.85 17.56 -1.24
N ALA A 215 -4.17 17.53 -2.39
CA ALA A 215 -3.60 18.71 -3.04
C ALA A 215 -4.65 19.70 -3.54
N SER A 216 -5.89 19.27 -3.73
CA SER A 216 -7.01 20.11 -4.18
C SER A 216 -7.65 20.91 -3.04
N PHE A 217 -7.27 20.62 -1.78
CA PHE A 217 -7.70 21.38 -0.62
C PHE A 217 -6.64 22.41 -0.21
N LYS A 218 -7.09 23.67 0.06
CA LYS A 218 -6.21 24.67 0.67
C LYS A 218 -5.78 24.32 2.09
N ASP A 219 -6.62 23.56 2.81
CA ASP A 219 -6.45 23.10 4.19
C ASP A 219 -6.24 21.58 4.30
N GLY A 220 -5.73 20.95 3.24
CA GLY A 220 -5.56 19.48 3.15
C GLY A 220 -4.75 18.90 4.30
N ASP A 221 -3.65 19.55 4.69
CA ASP A 221 -2.84 19.13 5.84
C ASP A 221 -3.61 19.21 7.17
N ALA A 222 -4.41 20.25 7.36
CA ALA A 222 -5.24 20.39 8.57
C ALA A 222 -6.32 19.29 8.63
N ARG A 223 -6.94 18.95 7.49
CA ARG A 223 -7.90 17.84 7.40
C ARG A 223 -7.26 16.49 7.67
N LEU A 224 -6.08 16.26 7.13
CA LEU A 224 -5.31 15.04 7.40
C LEU A 224 -4.96 14.93 8.89
N THR A 225 -4.47 16.02 9.50
CA THR A 225 -4.17 16.09 10.93
C THR A 225 -5.42 15.86 11.79
N LYS A 226 -6.57 16.42 11.41
CA LYS A 226 -7.85 16.16 12.09
C LYS A 226 -8.23 14.70 12.03
N ALA A 227 -8.12 14.05 10.86
CA ALA A 227 -8.41 12.63 10.69
C ALA A 227 -7.42 11.73 11.46
N ALA A 228 -6.15 12.11 11.56
CA ALA A 228 -5.14 11.41 12.36
C ALA A 228 -5.43 11.44 13.87
N ASN A 229 -6.21 12.43 14.31
CA ASN A 229 -6.65 12.60 15.70
C ASN A 229 -8.14 12.26 15.91
N ASP A 230 -8.80 11.63 14.93
CA ASP A 230 -10.21 11.25 15.06
C ASP A 230 -10.42 10.27 16.22
N LYS A 231 -11.57 10.39 16.88
CA LYS A 231 -11.98 9.49 17.96
C LYS A 231 -12.12 8.02 17.50
N ASP A 232 -12.49 7.80 16.23
CA ASP A 232 -12.66 6.46 15.66
C ASP A 232 -11.34 5.91 15.13
N PRO A 233 -10.88 4.73 15.59
CA PRO A 233 -9.61 4.13 15.17
C PRO A 233 -9.52 3.82 13.68
N ILE A 234 -10.66 3.54 13.01
CA ILE A 234 -10.68 3.26 11.57
C ILE A 234 -10.41 4.53 10.76
N VAL A 235 -10.91 5.68 11.22
CA VAL A 235 -10.59 6.98 10.61
C VAL A 235 -9.09 7.26 10.74
N ARG A 236 -8.52 7.04 11.94
CA ARG A 236 -7.07 7.20 12.16
C ARG A 236 -6.24 6.23 11.31
N MET A 237 -6.74 5.01 11.10
CA MET A 237 -6.08 4.03 10.23
C MET A 237 -6.02 4.53 8.78
N GLU A 238 -7.13 5.03 8.24
CA GLU A 238 -7.17 5.59 6.88
C GLU A 238 -6.30 6.86 6.77
N ALA A 239 -6.25 7.68 7.83
CA ALA A 239 -5.34 8.83 7.88
C ALA A 239 -3.88 8.38 7.84
N ALA A 240 -3.48 7.41 8.67
CA ALA A 240 -2.12 6.86 8.65
C ALA A 240 -1.74 6.31 7.26
N ILE A 241 -2.65 5.59 6.61
CA ILE A 241 -2.41 5.11 5.25
C ILE A 241 -2.31 6.28 4.27
N ALA A 242 -3.19 7.28 4.37
CA ALA A 242 -3.19 8.45 3.49
C ALA A 242 -1.86 9.22 3.54
N THR A 243 -1.20 9.29 4.71
CA THR A 243 0.10 9.96 4.85
C THR A 243 1.15 9.41 3.89
N SER A 244 1.16 8.08 3.68
CA SER A 244 2.12 7.43 2.79
C SER A 244 1.91 7.73 1.31
N TYR A 245 0.69 8.08 0.91
CA TYR A 245 0.36 8.54 -0.45
C TYR A 245 0.72 10.00 -0.65
N ILE A 246 0.52 10.83 0.38
CA ILE A 246 0.79 12.26 0.34
C ILE A 246 2.31 12.53 0.42
N GLY A 247 3.02 11.85 1.32
CA GLY A 247 4.48 11.81 1.36
C GLY A 247 5.16 13.16 1.68
N THR A 248 4.53 14.05 2.43
CA THR A 248 5.09 15.35 2.80
C THR A 248 5.59 15.36 4.26
N PRO A 249 6.44 16.33 4.66
CA PRO A 249 6.79 16.54 6.08
C PRO A 249 5.56 16.70 6.97
N LYS A 250 4.52 17.41 6.51
CA LYS A 250 3.26 17.59 7.24
C LYS A 250 2.47 16.28 7.36
N ALA A 251 2.50 15.45 6.34
CA ALA A 251 1.94 14.10 6.42
C ALA A 251 2.68 13.26 7.49
N MET A 252 4.00 13.42 7.64
CA MET A 252 4.75 12.76 8.72
C MET A 252 4.33 13.27 10.11
N ASP A 253 4.09 14.56 10.28
CA ASP A 253 3.56 15.13 11.53
C ASP A 253 2.20 14.50 11.87
N ALA A 254 1.30 14.37 10.89
CA ALA A 254 0.00 13.72 11.04
C ALA A 254 0.13 12.23 11.39
N LEU A 255 1.07 11.50 10.76
CA LEU A 255 1.35 10.09 11.12
C LEU A 255 1.86 9.99 12.57
N ALA A 256 2.74 10.90 12.98
CA ALA A 256 3.24 10.95 14.35
C ALA A 256 2.10 11.21 15.35
N ASP A 257 1.11 12.01 14.97
CA ASP A 257 -0.07 12.27 15.81
C ASP A 257 -0.89 11.01 16.08
N THR A 258 -1.01 10.09 15.13
CA THR A 258 -1.72 8.82 15.35
C THR A 258 -1.12 8.00 16.49
N THR A 259 0.19 8.13 16.74
CA THR A 259 0.89 7.41 17.82
C THR A 259 0.54 7.89 19.22
N LYS A 260 -0.08 9.07 19.37
CA LYS A 260 -0.52 9.65 20.64
C LYS A 260 -1.79 8.97 21.18
N HIS A 261 -2.49 8.24 20.32
CA HIS A 261 -3.76 7.58 20.62
C HIS A 261 -3.59 6.07 20.82
N PRO A 262 -4.52 5.39 21.52
CA PRO A 262 -4.54 3.93 21.56
C PRO A 262 -4.52 3.32 20.16
N HIS A 263 -3.70 2.31 19.95
CA HIS A 263 -3.55 1.64 18.68
C HIS A 263 -3.22 0.15 18.85
N GLY A 264 -3.65 -0.67 17.92
CA GLY A 264 -3.46 -2.11 17.87
C GLY A 264 -3.96 -2.67 16.54
N GLY A 265 -3.96 -3.98 16.37
CA GLY A 265 -4.56 -4.68 15.23
C GLY A 265 -4.22 -4.07 13.86
N HIS A 266 -5.25 -3.84 13.06
CA HIS A 266 -5.11 -3.29 11.70
C HIS A 266 -4.60 -1.83 11.69
N LEU A 267 -5.00 -1.01 12.68
CA LEU A 267 -4.48 0.37 12.80
C LEU A 267 -2.95 0.37 12.99
N ALA A 268 -2.44 -0.43 13.93
CA ALA A 268 -0.98 -0.51 14.15
C ALA A 268 -0.26 -1.08 12.91
N TYR A 269 -0.88 -2.01 12.18
CA TYR A 269 -0.34 -2.52 10.92
C TYR A 269 -0.28 -1.41 9.86
N GLY A 270 -1.36 -0.63 9.70
CA GLY A 270 -1.41 0.51 8.77
C GLY A 270 -0.36 1.58 9.08
N MET A 271 -0.20 1.92 10.37
CA MET A 271 0.84 2.86 10.83
C MET A 271 2.26 2.36 10.52
N ARG A 272 2.56 1.07 10.77
CA ARG A 272 3.86 0.47 10.42
C ARG A 272 4.10 0.49 8.92
N SER A 273 3.08 0.13 8.14
CA SER A 273 3.17 0.14 6.68
C SER A 273 3.43 1.54 6.13
N ALA A 274 2.76 2.56 6.70
CA ALA A 274 2.98 3.95 6.34
C ALA A 274 4.41 4.41 6.68
N LEU A 275 4.91 4.13 7.89
CA LEU A 275 6.30 4.44 8.28
C LEU A 275 7.31 3.78 7.35
N GLY A 276 7.05 2.57 6.88
CA GLY A 276 7.91 1.82 5.96
C GLY A 276 7.79 2.24 4.50
N ALA A 277 6.88 3.14 4.15
CA ALA A 277 6.73 3.61 2.78
C ALA A 277 7.92 4.48 2.35
N ALA A 278 8.37 4.30 1.10
CA ALA A 278 9.50 5.07 0.55
C ALA A 278 9.30 6.59 0.65
N THR A 279 8.07 7.05 0.49
CA THR A 279 7.67 8.46 0.61
C THR A 279 7.82 9.01 2.03
N MET A 280 7.71 8.16 3.06
CA MET A 280 7.72 8.57 4.46
C MET A 280 9.08 8.42 5.14
N LEU A 281 9.89 7.43 4.72
CA LEU A 281 11.21 7.17 5.30
C LEU A 281 12.09 8.42 5.43
N PRO A 282 12.20 9.32 4.43
CA PRO A 282 13.04 10.51 4.54
C PRO A 282 12.63 11.45 5.65
N HIS A 283 11.35 11.47 6.01
CA HIS A 283 10.79 12.43 6.94
C HIS A 283 11.00 12.05 8.41
N TRP A 284 11.30 10.80 8.72
CA TRP A 284 11.56 10.37 10.08
C TRP A 284 12.96 9.75 10.28
N GLN A 285 13.52 9.03 9.31
CA GLN A 285 14.85 8.42 9.39
C GLN A 285 15.94 9.48 9.55
N PHE A 286 15.81 10.61 8.82
CA PHE A 286 16.78 11.69 8.85
C PHE A 286 16.31 12.91 9.64
N ASN A 287 15.10 12.87 10.22
CA ASN A 287 14.58 13.94 11.06
C ASN A 287 14.79 13.61 12.54
N HIS A 288 16.03 13.80 13.00
CA HIS A 288 16.41 13.54 14.38
C HIS A 288 15.61 14.39 15.38
N HIS A 289 15.25 15.62 15.02
CA HIS A 289 14.44 16.50 15.87
C HIS A 289 13.06 15.86 16.13
N LEU A 290 12.38 15.40 15.09
CA LEU A 290 11.06 14.76 15.22
C LEU A 290 11.14 13.52 16.12
N THR A 291 12.10 12.63 15.89
CA THR A 291 12.23 11.40 16.65
C THR A 291 12.70 11.62 18.09
N MET A 292 13.52 12.65 18.35
CA MET A 292 13.98 12.97 19.69
C MET A 292 12.90 13.64 20.55
N HIS A 293 12.07 14.49 19.98
CA HIS A 293 11.09 15.29 20.72
C HIS A 293 9.67 14.70 20.71
N ASN A 294 9.43 13.61 19.97
CA ASN A 294 8.13 12.91 19.95
C ASN A 294 8.24 11.55 20.64
N ALA A 295 8.01 11.51 21.95
CA ALA A 295 8.13 10.29 22.75
C ALA A 295 7.16 9.17 22.29
N PRO A 296 5.87 9.41 21.98
CA PRO A 296 4.98 8.39 21.44
C PRO A 296 5.48 7.77 20.13
N LEU A 297 5.89 8.61 19.18
CA LEU A 297 6.45 8.14 17.90
C LEU A 297 7.73 7.30 18.13
N ARG A 298 8.64 7.77 18.98
CA ARG A 298 9.87 7.03 19.31
C ARG A 298 9.57 5.66 19.91
N LYS A 299 8.60 5.59 20.84
CA LYS A 299 8.15 4.32 21.41
C LYS A 299 7.61 3.39 20.32
N PHE A 300 6.73 3.88 19.47
CA PHE A 300 6.15 3.11 18.37
C PHE A 300 7.22 2.61 17.40
N ILE A 301 8.18 3.47 17.00
CA ILE A 301 9.31 3.10 16.13
C ILE A 301 10.17 2.00 16.81
N SER A 302 10.44 2.12 18.11
CA SER A 302 11.24 1.12 18.82
C SER A 302 10.56 -0.24 18.90
N GLU A 303 9.25 -0.28 19.06
CA GLU A 303 8.45 -1.52 19.05
C GLU A 303 8.42 -2.14 17.63
N PHE A 304 8.28 -1.31 16.60
CA PHE A 304 8.39 -1.72 15.23
C PHE A 304 9.79 -2.28 14.90
N ALA A 305 10.85 -1.59 15.33
CA ALA A 305 12.25 -1.98 15.12
C ALA A 305 12.61 -3.34 15.74
N LYS A 306 12.05 -3.69 16.92
CA LYS A 306 12.26 -5.01 17.54
C LYS A 306 11.85 -6.16 16.62
N ASN A 307 10.78 -5.96 15.85
CA ASN A 307 10.23 -6.99 14.97
C ASN A 307 10.86 -6.98 13.56
N THR A 308 11.50 -5.90 13.14
CA THR A 308 11.98 -5.70 11.76
C THR A 308 13.49 -5.44 11.66
N LYS A 309 14.20 -5.40 12.80
CA LYS A 309 15.63 -5.02 12.91
C LYS A 309 15.93 -3.61 12.36
N ILE A 310 14.93 -2.75 12.25
CA ILE A 310 15.09 -1.35 11.86
C ILE A 310 15.50 -0.57 13.10
N ALA A 311 16.68 0.04 13.07
CA ALA A 311 17.06 1.05 14.03
C ALA A 311 17.01 2.43 13.35
N PRO A 312 16.40 3.46 13.94
CA PRO A 312 16.67 4.81 13.54
C PRO A 312 18.18 5.02 13.53
N ASP A 313 18.69 5.85 12.63
CA ASP A 313 20.12 6.19 12.65
C ASP A 313 20.45 6.86 14.00
N ALA A 314 20.92 6.03 14.94
CA ALA A 314 21.11 6.42 16.34
C ALA A 314 22.37 7.28 16.56
N LYS A 315 23.09 7.67 15.49
CA LYS A 315 24.44 8.24 15.58
C LYS A 315 24.56 9.60 14.89
N TYR A 316 23.60 10.47 15.09
CA TYR A 316 23.78 11.87 14.71
C TYR A 316 24.66 12.54 15.77
N SER A 317 25.92 12.78 15.44
CA SER A 317 26.92 13.37 16.34
C SER A 317 26.95 14.90 16.23
N ALA A 318 27.60 15.55 17.19
CA ALA A 318 27.86 17.01 17.06
C ALA A 318 28.68 17.34 15.81
N GLN A 319 29.57 16.45 15.37
CA GLN A 319 30.32 16.59 14.12
C GLN A 319 29.43 16.53 12.89
N ASP A 320 28.43 15.65 12.88
CA ASP A 320 27.44 15.57 11.81
C ASP A 320 26.62 16.85 11.74
N ALA A 321 26.18 17.37 12.90
CA ALA A 321 25.45 18.64 12.97
C ALA A 321 26.29 19.79 12.42
N GLN A 322 27.56 19.86 12.78
CA GLN A 322 28.48 20.87 12.25
C GLN A 322 28.70 20.70 10.74
N PHE A 323 28.81 19.47 10.26
CA PHE A 323 28.93 19.20 8.82
C PHE A 323 27.71 19.70 8.06
N ASP A 324 26.52 19.48 8.58
CA ASP A 324 25.24 19.83 7.94
C ASP A 324 25.03 21.37 7.87
N THR A 325 25.80 22.17 8.60
CA THR A 325 25.76 23.65 8.53
C THR A 325 26.75 24.28 7.54
N GLN A 326 27.53 23.45 6.84
CA GLN A 326 28.55 23.97 5.90
C GLN A 326 27.90 24.72 4.74
N LYS A 327 28.53 25.84 4.37
CA LYS A 327 28.15 26.62 3.18
C LYS A 327 28.35 25.75 1.93
N ASN A 328 27.44 25.88 0.97
CA ASN A 328 27.42 25.09 -0.29
C ASN A 328 27.25 23.57 -0.10
N LEU A 329 26.69 23.11 1.02
CA LEU A 329 26.35 21.71 1.22
C LEU A 329 25.43 21.23 0.11
N LYS A 330 25.84 20.18 -0.61
CA LYS A 330 24.99 19.48 -1.57
C LYS A 330 24.29 18.34 -0.87
N VAL A 331 22.98 18.37 -0.82
CA VAL A 331 22.17 17.23 -0.35
C VAL A 331 21.73 16.42 -1.56
N VAL A 332 22.01 15.11 -1.53
CA VAL A 332 21.61 14.15 -2.55
C VAL A 332 20.87 13.01 -1.85
N ARG A 333 19.67 12.69 -2.31
CA ARG A 333 18.91 11.55 -1.80
C ARG A 333 18.82 10.50 -2.88
N ILE A 334 19.24 9.27 -2.57
CA ILE A 334 19.21 8.12 -3.48
C ILE A 334 18.41 7.01 -2.82
N THR A 335 17.42 6.48 -3.54
CA THR A 335 16.53 5.42 -3.06
C THR A 335 16.74 4.15 -3.87
N ALA A 336 16.83 3.00 -3.21
CA ALA A 336 16.73 1.72 -3.91
C ALA A 336 15.32 1.55 -4.47
N VAL A 337 15.21 1.23 -5.76
CA VAL A 337 13.92 1.00 -6.41
C VAL A 337 13.41 -0.39 -6.01
N LYS A 338 12.29 -0.41 -5.32
CA LYS A 338 11.69 -1.64 -4.78
C LYS A 338 11.56 -2.73 -5.84
N GLU A 339 12.03 -3.94 -5.50
CA GLU A 339 11.95 -5.16 -6.32
C GLU A 339 12.67 -5.07 -7.69
N ARG A 340 13.61 -4.12 -7.86
CA ARG A 340 14.28 -3.92 -9.17
C ARG A 340 15.80 -3.91 -9.15
N MET A 341 16.44 -3.96 -7.99
CA MET A 341 17.91 -3.84 -7.87
C MET A 341 18.47 -2.65 -8.65
N LEU A 342 17.88 -1.48 -8.52
CA LEU A 342 18.27 -0.23 -9.18
C LEU A 342 18.28 0.91 -8.16
N TYR A 343 19.04 1.97 -8.46
CA TYR A 343 18.88 3.27 -7.80
C TYR A 343 17.92 4.14 -8.60
N ASP A 344 17.11 4.96 -7.90
CA ASP A 344 16.22 5.95 -8.53
C ASP A 344 17.00 7.09 -9.22
N ILE A 345 18.16 7.45 -8.64
CA ILE A 345 19.11 8.39 -9.26
C ILE A 345 20.30 7.60 -9.71
N THR A 346 20.60 7.64 -11.01
CA THR A 346 21.76 6.96 -11.62
C THR A 346 22.89 7.93 -12.00
N ARG A 347 22.66 9.25 -11.89
CA ARG A 347 23.66 10.29 -12.18
C ARG A 347 23.34 11.55 -11.38
N PHE A 348 24.37 12.10 -10.71
CA PHE A 348 24.28 13.41 -10.06
C PHE A 348 25.63 14.15 -10.13
N GLU A 349 25.60 15.48 -9.95
CA GLU A 349 26.77 16.35 -10.10
C GLU A 349 27.10 17.06 -8.79
N VAL A 350 28.40 17.20 -8.54
CA VAL A 350 28.98 17.94 -7.41
C VAL A 350 30.21 18.72 -7.89
N LYS A 351 30.59 19.76 -7.15
CA LYS A 351 31.84 20.48 -7.42
C LYS A 351 33.01 19.82 -6.69
N ALA A 352 34.23 19.95 -7.23
CA ALA A 352 35.44 19.48 -6.57
C ALA A 352 35.55 20.05 -5.15
N GLY A 353 35.81 19.18 -4.16
CA GLY A 353 35.91 19.54 -2.74
C GLY A 353 34.59 19.96 -2.07
N GLN A 354 33.46 19.93 -2.78
CA GLN A 354 32.15 20.31 -2.22
C GLN A 354 31.74 19.39 -1.07
N PRO A 355 31.24 19.91 0.07
CA PRO A 355 30.62 19.08 1.09
C PRO A 355 29.34 18.46 0.55
N VAL A 356 29.20 17.14 0.73
CA VAL A 356 28.07 16.33 0.24
C VAL A 356 27.45 15.59 1.42
N LYS A 357 26.14 15.71 1.56
CA LYS A 357 25.31 14.88 2.41
C LYS A 357 24.49 13.96 1.51
N LEU A 358 24.83 12.67 1.47
CA LEU A 358 24.12 11.68 0.69
C LEU A 358 23.25 10.86 1.62
N GLU A 359 21.95 10.94 1.44
CA GLU A 359 20.94 10.17 2.16
C GLU A 359 20.55 8.96 1.30
N PHE A 360 20.96 7.78 1.70
CA PHE A 360 20.59 6.53 1.03
C PHE A 360 19.42 5.87 1.75
N ILE A 361 18.37 5.50 1.01
CA ILE A 361 17.14 4.89 1.50
C ILE A 361 16.95 3.53 0.86
N ASN A 362 16.67 2.53 1.69
CA ASN A 362 16.33 1.19 1.24
C ASN A 362 14.89 0.81 1.63
N PRO A 363 13.88 1.03 0.78
CA PRO A 363 12.51 0.57 1.00
C PRO A 363 12.26 -0.86 0.54
N ASP A 364 13.28 -1.52 -0.04
CA ASP A 364 13.18 -2.88 -0.57
C ASP A 364 13.20 -3.94 0.54
N ALA A 365 12.79 -5.16 0.21
CA ALA A 365 12.87 -6.33 1.08
C ALA A 365 14.27 -6.91 1.20
N THR A 366 15.19 -6.57 0.29
CA THR A 366 16.58 -7.01 0.24
C THR A 366 17.51 -5.94 0.80
N PRO A 367 18.56 -6.30 1.58
CA PRO A 367 19.58 -5.33 1.98
C PRO A 367 20.33 -4.76 0.78
N HIS A 368 20.60 -3.45 0.81
CA HIS A 368 21.37 -2.74 -0.19
C HIS A 368 22.37 -1.79 0.47
N ASN A 369 23.41 -1.40 -0.25
CA ASN A 369 24.31 -0.33 0.13
C ASN A 369 24.65 0.57 -1.07
N LEU A 370 25.40 1.62 -0.82
CA LEU A 370 25.92 2.51 -1.83
C LEU A 370 27.42 2.68 -1.58
N VAL A 371 28.25 2.29 -2.54
CA VAL A 371 29.71 2.33 -2.46
C VAL A 371 30.22 3.18 -3.61
N ILE A 372 30.80 4.36 -3.31
CA ILE A 372 31.43 5.26 -4.28
C ILE A 372 32.88 4.85 -4.45
N VAL A 373 33.31 4.70 -5.67
CA VAL A 373 34.66 4.20 -6.02
C VAL A 373 35.42 5.16 -6.93
N LYS A 374 36.74 4.98 -7.04
CA LYS A 374 37.59 5.73 -8.00
C LYS A 374 37.11 5.52 -9.45
N PRO A 375 37.37 6.45 -10.32
CA PRO A 375 37.07 6.32 -11.76
C PRO A 375 37.53 4.98 -12.32
N GLY A 376 36.62 4.29 -13.04
CA GLY A 376 36.89 2.99 -13.67
C GLY A 376 36.95 1.77 -12.73
N ALA A 377 36.83 1.95 -11.40
CA ALA A 377 37.03 0.85 -10.45
C ALA A 377 35.73 0.07 -10.11
N GLY A 378 34.58 0.41 -10.70
CA GLY A 378 33.27 -0.17 -10.33
C GLY A 378 33.22 -1.69 -10.41
N ASP A 379 33.64 -2.23 -11.56
CA ASP A 379 33.59 -3.68 -11.84
C ASP A 379 34.57 -4.46 -10.95
N GLU A 380 35.76 -3.90 -10.74
CA GLU A 380 36.79 -4.54 -9.90
C GLU A 380 36.33 -4.64 -8.45
N VAL A 381 35.80 -3.55 -7.90
CA VAL A 381 35.27 -3.52 -6.51
C VAL A 381 34.03 -4.43 -6.39
N GLY A 382 33.15 -4.44 -7.39
CA GLY A 382 31.99 -5.31 -7.43
C GLY A 382 32.36 -6.80 -7.46
N LEU A 383 33.37 -7.17 -8.26
CA LEU A 383 33.86 -8.53 -8.31
C LEU A 383 34.56 -8.93 -7.00
N ALA A 384 35.31 -8.02 -6.37
CA ALA A 384 35.92 -8.26 -5.06
C ALA A 384 34.83 -8.49 -3.98
N ALA A 385 33.75 -7.73 -3.98
CA ALA A 385 32.59 -7.94 -3.10
C ALA A 385 31.94 -9.32 -3.31
N THR A 386 31.80 -9.75 -4.56
CA THR A 386 31.29 -11.09 -4.87
C THR A 386 32.19 -12.21 -4.34
N ARG A 387 33.51 -12.04 -4.45
CA ARG A 387 34.48 -13.00 -3.88
C ARG A 387 34.40 -13.06 -2.35
N MET A 388 34.16 -11.93 -1.67
CA MET A 388 33.94 -11.92 -0.21
C MET A 388 32.74 -12.78 0.20
N ALA A 389 31.69 -12.82 -0.62
CA ALA A 389 30.52 -13.65 -0.33
C ALA A 389 30.80 -15.16 -0.42
N ALA A 390 31.79 -15.55 -1.23
CA ALA A 390 32.24 -16.94 -1.35
C ALA A 390 33.14 -17.40 -0.18
N ASP A 391 33.71 -16.46 0.59
CA ASP A 391 34.50 -16.77 1.80
C ASP A 391 33.60 -16.76 3.04
N PRO A 392 33.42 -17.92 3.72
CA PRO A 392 32.55 -18.00 4.89
C PRO A 392 32.94 -17.07 6.05
N LYS A 393 34.21 -16.72 6.20
CA LYS A 393 34.68 -15.80 7.23
C LYS A 393 34.32 -14.35 6.92
N LEU A 394 34.46 -13.95 5.68
CA LEU A 394 34.15 -12.59 5.21
C LEU A 394 32.63 -12.39 5.03
N ALA A 395 31.92 -13.40 4.54
CA ALA A 395 30.46 -13.41 4.38
C ALA A 395 29.73 -13.22 5.71
N LYS A 396 30.30 -13.71 6.84
CA LYS A 396 29.71 -13.59 8.17
C LYS A 396 29.46 -12.13 8.59
N SER A 397 30.23 -11.17 8.08
CA SER A 397 30.01 -9.74 8.36
C SER A 397 28.74 -9.20 7.73
N GLY A 398 28.30 -9.78 6.58
CA GLY A 398 27.17 -9.34 5.79
C GLY A 398 27.34 -7.95 5.14
N GLN A 399 28.55 -7.34 5.22
CA GLN A 399 28.75 -5.97 4.74
C GLN A 399 29.23 -5.91 3.29
N TYR A 400 29.94 -6.91 2.80
CA TYR A 400 30.42 -7.04 1.43
C TYR A 400 31.15 -5.81 0.86
N ILE A 401 31.86 -5.07 1.73
CA ILE A 401 32.64 -3.89 1.33
C ILE A 401 34.11 -4.27 1.32
N PRO A 402 34.73 -4.36 0.11
CA PRO A 402 36.14 -4.72 0.00
C PRO A 402 37.06 -3.69 0.64
N LYS A 403 38.07 -4.15 1.36
CA LYS A 403 39.16 -3.29 1.82
C LYS A 403 40.08 -2.99 0.63
N SER A 404 39.87 -1.83 -0.01
CA SER A 404 40.60 -1.39 -1.20
C SER A 404 40.73 0.14 -1.16
N ASP A 405 41.86 0.65 -1.60
CA ASP A 405 42.09 2.07 -1.81
C ASP A 405 41.22 2.67 -2.94
N LYS A 406 40.54 1.81 -3.69
CA LYS A 406 39.58 2.18 -4.73
C LYS A 406 38.18 2.50 -4.18
N VAL A 407 37.87 2.07 -2.97
CA VAL A 407 36.63 2.45 -2.27
C VAL A 407 36.85 3.78 -1.57
N LEU A 408 36.11 4.81 -1.97
CA LEU A 408 36.26 6.16 -1.43
C LEU A 408 35.29 6.42 -0.26
N PHE A 409 34.00 6.16 -0.50
CA PHE A 409 32.95 6.40 0.48
C PHE A 409 31.92 5.27 0.37
N HIS A 410 31.29 4.90 1.49
CA HIS A 410 30.26 3.86 1.46
C HIS A 410 29.28 3.96 2.63
N THR A 411 28.06 3.53 2.42
CA THR A 411 27.15 3.16 3.51
C THR A 411 27.49 1.76 4.00
N ARG A 412 27.05 1.42 5.21
CA ARG A 412 26.95 0.02 5.60
C ARG A 412 25.91 -0.68 4.70
N MET A 413 25.78 -1.99 4.85
CA MET A 413 24.65 -2.70 4.27
C MET A 413 23.37 -2.27 4.99
N VAL A 414 22.55 -1.48 4.32
CA VAL A 414 21.31 -0.92 4.86
C VAL A 414 20.21 -1.99 4.77
N PRO A 415 19.64 -2.40 5.91
CA PRO A 415 18.58 -3.41 5.92
C PRO A 415 17.29 -2.86 5.27
N PRO A 416 16.31 -3.76 5.02
CA PRO A 416 14.97 -3.35 4.58
C PRO A 416 14.37 -2.24 5.43
N ILE A 417 13.68 -1.30 4.78
CA ILE A 417 12.94 -0.19 5.42
C ILE A 417 13.84 0.64 6.35
N ALA A 418 15.04 0.98 5.89
CA ALA A 418 16.01 1.76 6.61
C ALA A 418 16.72 2.77 5.70
N GLY A 419 17.47 3.68 6.30
CA GLY A 419 18.33 4.62 5.60
C GLY A 419 19.64 4.82 6.32
N GLU A 420 20.61 5.36 5.61
CA GLU A 420 21.91 5.78 6.16
C GLU A 420 22.40 7.04 5.47
N THR A 421 23.02 7.94 6.23
CA THR A 421 23.59 9.17 5.71
C THR A 421 25.10 9.08 5.62
N LEU A 422 25.64 9.36 4.44
CA LEU A 422 27.06 9.61 4.23
C LEU A 422 27.31 11.11 4.21
N ARG A 423 28.36 11.54 4.93
CA ARG A 423 28.88 12.91 4.91
C ARG A 423 30.33 12.89 4.46
N PHE A 424 30.62 13.57 3.35
CA PHE A 424 31.97 13.56 2.79
C PHE A 424 32.24 14.84 1.99
N LYS A 425 33.50 15.12 1.74
CA LYS A 425 33.91 16.11 0.74
C LYS A 425 34.11 15.40 -0.58
N ALA A 426 33.51 15.91 -1.64
CA ALA A 426 33.73 15.39 -2.99
C ALA A 426 35.24 15.34 -3.32
N PRO A 427 35.71 14.40 -4.12
CA PRO A 427 37.09 14.39 -4.59
C PRO A 427 37.52 15.73 -5.22
N SER A 428 38.77 16.07 -5.09
CA SER A 428 39.33 17.31 -5.67
C SER A 428 39.55 17.21 -7.19
N GLU A 429 39.67 15.99 -7.70
CA GLU A 429 39.93 15.74 -9.13
C GLU A 429 38.58 15.63 -9.86
N PRO A 430 38.38 16.43 -10.93
CA PRO A 430 37.19 16.26 -11.77
C PRO A 430 37.18 14.88 -12.44
N GLY A 431 35.97 14.30 -12.58
CA GLY A 431 35.85 13.00 -13.20
C GLY A 431 34.53 12.31 -12.90
N GLU A 432 34.37 11.10 -13.42
CA GLU A 432 33.20 10.24 -13.19
C GLU A 432 33.56 9.19 -12.15
N TYR A 433 32.89 9.27 -11.01
CA TYR A 433 33.06 8.38 -9.87
C TYR A 433 31.85 7.43 -9.79
N PRO A 434 32.02 6.16 -10.18
CA PRO A 434 30.94 5.21 -10.10
C PRO A 434 30.48 4.97 -8.65
N TYR A 435 29.19 4.70 -8.46
CA TYR A 435 28.70 4.10 -7.23
C TYR A 435 27.89 2.84 -7.55
N ILE A 436 28.06 1.84 -6.71
CA ILE A 436 27.51 0.48 -6.89
C ILE A 436 26.88 -0.02 -5.61
N CYS A 437 25.95 -0.97 -5.71
CA CYS A 437 25.56 -1.81 -4.59
C CYS A 437 26.50 -3.02 -4.52
N SER A 438 27.27 -3.16 -3.45
CA SER A 438 28.22 -4.26 -3.31
C SER A 438 27.60 -5.57 -2.76
N PHE A 439 26.28 -5.61 -2.53
CA PHE A 439 25.61 -6.88 -2.25
C PHE A 439 25.88 -7.87 -3.40
N PRO A 440 26.18 -9.14 -3.11
CA PRO A 440 26.61 -10.10 -4.12
C PRO A 440 25.67 -10.17 -5.34
N GLY A 441 26.23 -9.94 -6.52
CA GLY A 441 25.52 -9.95 -7.80
C GLY A 441 24.82 -8.63 -8.18
N HIS A 442 24.54 -7.72 -7.23
CA HIS A 442 23.79 -6.48 -7.52
C HIS A 442 24.58 -5.45 -8.32
N TRP A 443 25.88 -5.35 -8.11
CA TRP A 443 26.76 -4.35 -8.71
C TRP A 443 26.73 -4.32 -10.25
N THR A 444 26.34 -5.42 -10.86
CA THR A 444 26.26 -5.51 -12.32
C THR A 444 25.19 -4.61 -12.92
N ILE A 445 24.09 -4.42 -12.19
CA ILE A 445 22.92 -3.63 -12.62
C ILE A 445 22.61 -2.45 -11.69
N MET A 446 22.81 -2.60 -10.38
CA MET A 446 22.53 -1.55 -9.40
C MET A 446 23.72 -0.61 -9.25
N LYS A 447 23.81 0.36 -10.14
CA LYS A 447 24.94 1.30 -10.26
C LYS A 447 24.52 2.68 -10.78
N GLY A 448 25.36 3.67 -10.53
CA GLY A 448 25.24 5.03 -11.02
C GLY A 448 26.57 5.75 -11.00
N VAL A 449 26.58 7.07 -11.27
CA VAL A 449 27.78 7.88 -11.40
C VAL A 449 27.61 9.23 -10.69
N MET A 450 28.54 9.56 -9.80
CA MET A 450 28.76 10.91 -9.27
C MET A 450 29.77 11.63 -10.19
N VAL A 451 29.37 12.75 -10.76
CA VAL A 451 30.23 13.58 -11.61
C VAL A 451 30.81 14.72 -10.77
N VAL A 452 32.11 14.77 -10.66
CA VAL A 452 32.84 15.90 -10.04
C VAL A 452 33.26 16.86 -11.15
N LYS A 453 32.86 18.16 -10.99
CA LYS A 453 33.21 19.25 -11.92
C LYS A 453 34.14 20.23 -11.25
#